data_50f456530bfabe61a8ae325016e1ad14
#
_entry.id   50f456530bfabe61a8ae325016e1ad14
#
_cell.length_a   1.000
_cell.length_b   1.000
_cell.length_c   1.000
_cell.angle_alpha   90.00
_cell.angle_beta   90.00
_cell.angle_gamma   90.00
#
_symmetry.space_group_name_H-M   'P 1'
#
loop_
_entity.id
_entity.type
_entity.pdbx_description
1 polymer ?
#
loop_
_entity_poly.entity_id
_entity_poly.type
_entity_poly.pdbx_seq_one_letter_code
_entity_poly.pdbx_strand_id
1 'polypeptide(L)'
;MNLIQCKNGHYYNADKLEECPHCMNEKIKIPIDDLTGKKQDTIETYVPQKQILEKYEKASQRFITGWLVCIHGNMKGDCFMLFSGDNHIGRDTSMDVILFQEPTVSRCNHAIITYYADTAQFILSTELDTVTNVFCNNQPVTKEHPVALTYHDRILLGECTLAFIPFCGDLFQWEEKTV
;
A
#
# COMPACT_ATOMS: atom_id res chain seq x y z
N MET A 1 17.10 -3.28 36.43
CA MET A 1 16.91 -2.99 34.99
C MET A 1 17.73 -1.74 34.71
N ASN A 2 18.91 -1.92 34.09
CA ASN A 2 19.86 -0.84 33.85
C ASN A 2 19.73 -0.37 32.40
N LEU A 3 18.98 0.73 32.18
CA LEU A 3 18.81 1.35 30.87
C LEU A 3 19.91 2.37 30.64
N ILE A 4 20.74 2.16 29.62
CA ILE A 4 21.78 3.10 29.20
C ILE A 4 21.55 3.60 27.79
N GLN A 5 22.05 4.80 27.49
CA GLN A 5 21.94 5.41 26.17
C GLN A 5 23.25 5.21 25.39
N CYS A 6 23.18 4.68 24.16
CA CYS A 6 24.33 4.54 23.29
C CYS A 6 24.73 5.87 22.62
N LYS A 7 25.85 5.87 21.91
CA LYS A 7 26.39 7.06 21.21
C LYS A 7 25.44 7.64 20.15
N ASN A 8 24.52 6.82 19.62
CA ASN A 8 23.54 7.22 18.61
C ASN A 8 22.15 7.54 19.22
N GLY A 9 22.08 7.71 20.56
CA GLY A 9 20.87 8.13 21.24
C GLY A 9 19.85 7.03 21.55
N HIS A 10 20.10 5.76 21.22
CA HIS A 10 19.19 4.66 21.50
C HIS A 10 19.33 4.18 22.94
N TYR A 11 18.22 3.83 23.59
CA TYR A 11 18.21 3.22 24.93
C TYR A 11 18.15 1.70 24.82
N TYR A 12 18.97 1.00 25.64
CA TYR A 12 18.96 -0.45 25.74
C TYR A 12 19.29 -0.92 27.15
N ASN A 13 18.96 -2.18 27.48
CA ASN A 13 19.19 -2.74 28.79
C ASN A 13 20.57 -3.39 28.87
N ALA A 14 21.50 -2.75 29.59
CA ALA A 14 22.87 -3.21 29.78
C ALA A 14 23.00 -4.46 30.66
N ASP A 15 21.96 -4.84 31.41
CA ASP A 15 21.96 -6.12 32.15
C ASP A 15 21.79 -7.34 31.24
N LYS A 16 21.31 -7.13 30.01
CA LYS A 16 21.02 -8.20 29.04
C LYS A 16 21.86 -8.15 27.78
N LEU A 17 22.41 -7.02 27.43
CA LEU A 17 23.09 -6.78 26.16
C LEU A 17 24.36 -5.93 26.43
N GLU A 18 25.49 -6.41 25.94
CA GLU A 18 26.77 -5.69 26.04
C GLU A 18 26.83 -4.49 25.10
N GLU A 19 26.10 -4.54 23.95
CA GLU A 19 26.06 -3.49 22.95
C GLU A 19 24.63 -3.16 22.53
N CYS A 20 24.44 -1.96 21.99
CA CYS A 20 23.15 -1.49 21.52
C CYS A 20 22.62 -2.32 20.33
N PRO A 21 21.49 -3.01 20.43
CA PRO A 21 20.95 -3.86 19.37
C PRO A 21 20.53 -3.05 18.12
N HIS A 22 20.16 -1.80 18.29
CA HIS A 22 19.83 -0.93 17.16
C HIS A 22 21.05 -0.52 16.34
N CYS A 23 22.22 -0.42 16.97
CA CYS A 23 23.48 -0.10 16.29
C CYS A 23 24.16 -1.38 15.72
N MET A 24 23.84 -2.57 16.24
CA MET A 24 24.36 -3.84 15.72
C MET A 24 23.69 -4.24 14.40
N ASN A 25 22.44 -3.87 14.18
CA ASN A 25 21.71 -4.18 12.93
C ASN A 25 22.30 -3.50 11.67
N GLU A 26 23.16 -2.48 11.83
CA GLU A 26 23.92 -1.93 10.70
C GLU A 26 25.03 -2.85 10.19
N LYS A 27 25.30 -3.98 10.87
CA LYS A 27 26.40 -4.90 10.55
C LYS A 27 26.01 -6.34 10.32
N ILE A 28 24.71 -6.65 10.13
CA ILE A 28 24.31 -8.02 9.79
C ILE A 28 24.67 -8.28 8.32
N LYS A 29 25.86 -8.82 8.12
CA LYS A 29 26.23 -9.55 6.89
C LYS A 29 25.58 -10.91 6.99
N ILE A 30 24.52 -11.15 6.23
CA ILE A 30 23.95 -12.49 6.07
C ILE A 30 24.84 -13.22 5.07
N PRO A 31 25.62 -14.27 5.44
CA PRO A 31 26.27 -15.12 4.47
C PRO A 31 25.17 -15.93 3.77
N ILE A 32 25.01 -15.73 2.48
CA ILE A 32 24.22 -16.64 1.65
C ILE A 32 25.19 -17.75 1.24
N ASP A 33 25.13 -18.87 1.93
CA ASP A 33 25.81 -20.09 1.49
C ASP A 33 25.06 -20.63 0.27
N ASP A 34 25.69 -20.46 -0.90
CA ASP A 34 25.23 -21.06 -2.14
C ASP A 34 25.44 -22.56 -2.12
N LEU A 35 24.37 -23.32 -2.36
CA LEU A 35 24.38 -24.78 -2.49
C LEU A 35 25.20 -25.29 -3.69
N THR A 36 25.85 -24.43 -4.47
CA THR A 36 26.62 -24.78 -5.67
C THR A 36 28.13 -24.65 -5.52
N GLY A 37 28.64 -24.27 -4.34
CA GLY A 37 30.09 -24.31 -4.04
C GLY A 37 30.97 -23.31 -4.83
N LYS A 38 30.42 -22.29 -5.46
CA LYS A 38 31.16 -21.20 -6.09
C LYS A 38 31.13 -19.95 -5.21
N LYS A 39 32.29 -19.49 -4.77
CA LYS A 39 32.45 -18.20 -4.11
C LYS A 39 32.00 -17.12 -5.08
N GLN A 40 30.85 -16.53 -4.81
CA GLN A 40 30.41 -15.27 -5.44
C GLN A 40 30.78 -14.12 -4.54
N ASP A 41 31.40 -13.10 -5.13
CA ASP A 41 31.70 -11.85 -4.47
C ASP A 41 30.41 -11.25 -3.89
N THR A 42 30.50 -10.80 -2.65
CA THR A 42 29.43 -10.12 -1.92
C THR A 42 28.95 -8.94 -2.74
N ILE A 43 27.76 -9.06 -3.33
CA ILE A 43 27.07 -7.91 -3.90
C ILE A 43 26.55 -7.11 -2.70
N GLU A 44 27.30 -6.11 -2.28
CA GLU A 44 26.77 -5.07 -1.42
C GLU A 44 25.72 -4.31 -2.24
N THR A 45 24.44 -4.63 -2.03
CA THR A 45 23.35 -3.82 -2.54
C THR A 45 23.30 -2.54 -1.71
N TYR A 46 24.26 -1.64 -1.96
CA TYR A 46 24.25 -0.30 -1.43
C TYR A 46 23.13 0.47 -2.14
N VAL A 47 21.97 0.58 -1.50
CA VAL A 47 20.93 1.53 -1.93
C VAL A 47 21.37 2.90 -1.41
N PRO A 48 21.75 3.85 -2.29
CA PRO A 48 22.17 5.17 -1.83
C PRO A 48 21.07 5.80 -1.00
N GLN A 49 21.41 6.29 0.21
CA GLN A 49 20.47 7.00 1.09
C GLN A 49 19.65 8.06 0.36
N LYS A 50 20.24 8.69 -0.65
CA LYS A 50 19.58 9.66 -1.52
C LYS A 50 18.37 9.08 -2.26
N GLN A 51 18.47 7.85 -2.80
CA GLN A 51 17.34 7.17 -3.48
C GLN A 51 16.23 6.77 -2.50
N ILE A 52 16.60 6.42 -1.27
CA ILE A 52 15.63 6.15 -0.20
C ILE A 52 14.90 7.45 0.16
N LEU A 53 15.62 8.54 0.39
CA LEU A 53 15.05 9.84 0.71
C LEU A 53 14.15 10.36 -0.43
N GLU A 54 14.59 10.29 -1.70
CA GLU A 54 13.77 10.68 -2.84
C GLU A 54 12.47 9.83 -2.97
N LYS A 55 12.53 8.55 -2.62
CA LYS A 55 11.36 7.69 -2.57
C LYS A 55 10.41 8.08 -1.43
N TYR A 56 10.94 8.42 -0.25
CA TYR A 56 10.15 8.91 0.88
C TYR A 56 9.59 10.30 0.62
N GLU A 57 10.34 11.20 0.00
CA GLU A 57 9.87 12.54 -0.39
C GLU A 57 8.73 12.47 -1.41
N LYS A 58 8.82 11.60 -2.43
CA LYS A 58 7.72 11.35 -3.35
C LYS A 58 6.50 10.71 -2.68
N ALA A 59 6.72 9.77 -1.76
CA ALA A 59 5.63 9.15 -1.01
C ALA A 59 4.98 10.14 -0.01
N SER A 60 5.75 11.07 0.56
CA SER A 60 5.23 12.08 1.49
C SER A 60 4.37 13.16 0.83
N GLN A 61 4.42 13.29 -0.51
CA GLN A 61 3.56 14.22 -1.27
C GLN A 61 2.20 13.60 -1.65
N ARG A 62 1.97 12.31 -1.40
CA ARG A 62 0.70 11.65 -1.69
C ARG A 62 -0.16 11.63 -0.43
N PHE A 63 -1.16 12.48 -0.38
CA PHE A 63 -2.10 12.55 0.73
C PHE A 63 -3.05 11.34 0.72
N ILE A 64 -3.18 10.65 1.86
CA ILE A 64 -4.12 9.54 2.02
C ILE A 64 -5.53 10.10 2.03
N THR A 65 -6.37 9.58 1.16
CA THR A 65 -7.77 9.99 1.04
C THR A 65 -8.74 8.95 1.59
N GLY A 66 -8.31 7.69 1.69
CA GLY A 66 -9.12 6.59 2.19
C GLY A 66 -8.36 5.28 2.22
N TRP A 67 -9.08 4.20 2.52
CA TRP A 67 -8.55 2.84 2.59
C TRP A 67 -9.49 1.84 1.94
N LEU A 68 -8.90 0.75 1.45
CA LEU A 68 -9.60 -0.50 1.15
C LEU A 68 -9.14 -1.55 2.15
N VAL A 69 -10.08 -2.26 2.75
CA VAL A 69 -9.79 -3.38 3.66
C VAL A 69 -10.28 -4.67 3.03
N CYS A 70 -9.41 -5.65 2.85
CA CYS A 70 -9.81 -6.95 2.33
C CYS A 70 -10.62 -7.71 3.40
N ILE A 71 -11.91 -7.92 3.14
CA ILE A 71 -12.83 -8.61 4.06
C ILE A 71 -13.10 -10.06 3.65
N HIS A 72 -12.81 -10.43 2.39
CA HIS A 72 -12.88 -11.79 1.87
C HIS A 72 -11.87 -12.00 0.75
N GLY A 73 -11.24 -13.16 0.70
CA GLY A 73 -10.20 -13.53 -0.26
C GLY A 73 -8.93 -14.04 0.44
N ASN A 74 -7.87 -14.26 -0.34
CA ASN A 74 -6.59 -14.76 0.17
C ASN A 74 -5.83 -13.70 1.00
N MET A 75 -6.12 -12.42 0.76
CA MET A 75 -5.52 -11.28 1.46
C MET A 75 -6.44 -10.71 2.56
N LYS A 76 -7.35 -11.54 3.10
CA LYS A 76 -8.27 -11.10 4.15
C LYS A 76 -7.53 -10.54 5.37
N GLY A 77 -7.90 -9.32 5.75
CA GLY A 77 -7.30 -8.55 6.84
C GLY A 77 -6.28 -7.50 6.39
N ASP A 78 -5.80 -7.58 5.14
CA ASP A 78 -4.91 -6.58 4.59
C ASP A 78 -5.64 -5.26 4.31
N CYS A 79 -4.89 -4.17 4.42
CA CYS A 79 -5.39 -2.81 4.23
C CYS A 79 -4.52 -2.09 3.19
N PHE A 80 -5.16 -1.38 2.27
CA PHE A 80 -4.53 -0.64 1.19
C PHE A 80 -4.91 0.83 1.26
N MET A 81 -3.93 1.71 1.14
CA MET A 81 -4.14 3.16 1.14
C MET A 81 -4.61 3.64 -0.23
N LEU A 82 -5.56 4.58 -0.23
CA LEU A 82 -5.99 5.33 -1.40
C LEU A 82 -5.45 6.77 -1.31
N PHE A 83 -5.11 7.32 -2.46
CA PHE A 83 -4.51 8.64 -2.58
C PHE A 83 -5.34 9.55 -3.49
N SER A 84 -5.01 10.84 -3.53
CA SER A 84 -5.63 11.79 -4.44
C SER A 84 -5.40 11.40 -5.91
N GLY A 85 -6.42 11.56 -6.75
CA GLY A 85 -6.42 11.14 -8.15
C GLY A 85 -6.71 9.65 -8.32
N ASP A 86 -6.15 9.05 -9.37
CA ASP A 86 -6.40 7.66 -9.75
C ASP A 86 -5.60 6.70 -8.89
N ASN A 87 -6.27 5.63 -8.42
CA ASN A 87 -5.69 4.49 -7.73
C ASN A 87 -6.01 3.24 -8.53
N HIS A 88 -5.02 2.75 -9.24
CA HIS A 88 -5.13 1.57 -10.09
C HIS A 88 -5.05 0.29 -9.25
N ILE A 89 -5.99 -0.63 -9.46
CA ILE A 89 -6.10 -1.88 -8.71
C ILE A 89 -5.79 -3.06 -9.62
N GLY A 90 -4.89 -3.94 -9.17
CA GLY A 90 -4.53 -5.15 -9.89
C GLY A 90 -3.53 -5.99 -9.11
N ARG A 91 -3.01 -7.06 -9.76
CA ARG A 91 -2.04 -7.96 -9.12
C ARG A 91 -0.58 -7.58 -9.36
N ASP A 92 -0.32 -6.75 -10.36
CA ASP A 92 1.04 -6.34 -10.73
C ASP A 92 1.58 -5.31 -9.74
N THR A 93 2.90 -5.33 -9.52
CA THR A 93 3.58 -4.41 -8.61
C THR A 93 3.60 -2.96 -9.08
N SER A 94 3.21 -2.71 -10.33
CA SER A 94 3.05 -1.36 -10.87
C SER A 94 1.74 -0.67 -10.46
N MET A 95 0.80 -1.41 -9.86
CA MET A 95 -0.48 -0.89 -9.41
C MET A 95 -0.35 -0.14 -8.07
N ASP A 96 -1.28 0.78 -7.79
CA ASP A 96 -1.35 1.49 -6.51
C ASP A 96 -1.90 0.58 -5.41
N VAL A 97 -2.90 -0.24 -5.73
CA VAL A 97 -3.46 -1.27 -4.86
C VAL A 97 -3.09 -2.64 -5.44
N ILE A 98 -2.20 -3.36 -4.75
CA ILE A 98 -1.59 -4.59 -5.25
C ILE A 98 -2.23 -5.79 -4.58
N LEU A 99 -3.09 -6.51 -5.30
CA LEU A 99 -3.79 -7.72 -4.84
C LEU A 99 -3.08 -8.99 -5.33
N PHE A 100 -1.78 -9.13 -5.00
CA PHE A 100 -0.88 -10.12 -5.60
C PHE A 100 -1.26 -11.58 -5.32
N GLN A 101 -1.98 -11.87 -4.24
CA GLN A 101 -2.43 -13.22 -3.87
C GLN A 101 -3.82 -13.57 -4.39
N GLU A 102 -4.47 -12.66 -5.12
CA GLU A 102 -5.84 -12.86 -5.63
C GLU A 102 -5.83 -13.27 -7.11
N PRO A 103 -5.82 -14.57 -7.43
CA PRO A 103 -5.60 -15.08 -8.80
C PRO A 103 -6.70 -14.67 -9.78
N THR A 104 -7.90 -14.39 -9.29
CA THR A 104 -9.06 -13.97 -10.09
C THR A 104 -9.07 -12.48 -10.43
N VAL A 105 -8.20 -11.69 -9.79
CA VAL A 105 -7.99 -10.28 -10.12
C VAL A 105 -7.05 -10.16 -11.33
N SER A 106 -7.31 -9.25 -12.27
CA SER A 106 -6.46 -9.00 -13.43
C SER A 106 -5.07 -8.50 -13.00
N ARG A 107 -4.06 -8.68 -13.86
CA ARG A 107 -2.73 -8.18 -13.58
C ARG A 107 -2.71 -6.66 -13.43
N CYS A 108 -3.27 -5.96 -14.41
CA CYS A 108 -3.27 -4.50 -14.44
C CYS A 108 -4.71 -4.00 -14.59
N ASN A 109 -5.00 -2.85 -13.99
CA ASN A 109 -6.21 -2.06 -14.18
C ASN A 109 -7.52 -2.88 -14.13
N HIS A 110 -7.64 -3.81 -13.15
CA HIS A 110 -8.90 -4.54 -12.96
C HIS A 110 -10.03 -3.57 -12.61
N ALA A 111 -9.72 -2.60 -11.75
CA ALA A 111 -10.57 -1.47 -11.39
C ALA A 111 -9.72 -0.24 -11.10
N ILE A 112 -10.36 0.92 -11.08
CA ILE A 112 -9.75 2.20 -10.72
C ILE A 112 -10.67 2.89 -9.71
N ILE A 113 -10.08 3.41 -8.64
CA ILE A 113 -10.78 4.31 -7.72
C ILE A 113 -10.16 5.69 -7.85
N THR A 114 -10.92 6.64 -8.36
CA THR A 114 -10.50 8.03 -8.49
C THR A 114 -11.07 8.87 -7.37
N TYR A 115 -10.20 9.58 -6.63
CA TYR A 115 -10.62 10.61 -5.69
C TYR A 115 -10.56 11.98 -6.34
N TYR A 116 -11.70 12.67 -6.36
CA TYR A 116 -11.84 14.04 -6.83
C TYR A 116 -11.84 15.00 -5.64
N ALA A 117 -10.74 15.76 -5.49
CA ALA A 117 -10.56 16.66 -4.35
C ALA A 117 -11.55 17.85 -4.36
N ASP A 118 -11.96 18.34 -5.53
CA ASP A 118 -12.91 19.44 -5.70
C ASP A 118 -14.32 19.10 -5.18
N THR A 119 -14.76 17.85 -5.38
CA THR A 119 -16.08 17.35 -4.95
C THR A 119 -16.03 16.46 -3.72
N ALA A 120 -14.81 16.09 -3.25
CA ALA A 120 -14.59 15.11 -2.18
C ALA A 120 -15.24 13.75 -2.43
N GLN A 121 -15.32 13.33 -3.70
CA GLN A 121 -15.97 12.09 -4.11
C GLN A 121 -14.99 11.04 -4.56
N PHE A 122 -15.32 9.79 -4.26
CA PHE A 122 -14.63 8.62 -4.77
C PHE A 122 -15.48 7.94 -5.83
N ILE A 123 -14.90 7.69 -6.98
CA ILE A 123 -15.58 7.02 -8.10
C ILE A 123 -14.86 5.70 -8.41
N LEU A 124 -15.60 4.61 -8.32
CA LEU A 124 -15.15 3.29 -8.78
C LEU A 124 -15.51 3.13 -10.24
N SER A 125 -14.54 2.79 -11.06
CA SER A 125 -14.68 2.56 -12.49
C SER A 125 -13.84 1.36 -12.94
N THR A 126 -14.02 0.93 -14.19
CA THR A 126 -13.19 -0.05 -14.87
C THR A 126 -12.98 0.34 -16.31
N GLU A 127 -11.80 0.07 -16.85
CA GLU A 127 -11.47 0.31 -18.26
C GLU A 127 -11.79 -0.89 -19.16
N LEU A 128 -12.07 -2.06 -18.57
CA LEU A 128 -12.32 -3.29 -19.31
C LEU A 128 -13.69 -3.26 -19.97
N ASP A 129 -13.72 -3.41 -21.30
CA ASP A 129 -14.96 -3.43 -22.10
C ASP A 129 -15.73 -4.77 -21.98
N THR A 130 -15.16 -5.77 -21.35
CA THR A 130 -15.79 -7.08 -21.12
C THR A 130 -16.57 -7.05 -19.81
N VAL A 131 -17.59 -7.94 -19.68
CA VAL A 131 -18.30 -8.15 -18.41
C VAL A 131 -17.26 -8.46 -17.33
N THR A 132 -16.86 -7.41 -16.66
CA THR A 132 -15.79 -7.47 -15.65
C THR A 132 -16.41 -8.00 -14.38
N ASN A 133 -15.66 -8.84 -13.67
CA ASN A 133 -16.03 -9.29 -12.33
C ASN A 133 -15.79 -8.16 -11.31
N VAL A 134 -16.29 -6.95 -11.59
CA VAL A 134 -16.29 -5.79 -10.73
C VAL A 134 -17.71 -5.47 -10.32
N PHE A 135 -17.97 -5.54 -9.03
CA PHE A 135 -19.28 -5.22 -8.48
C PHE A 135 -19.13 -4.31 -7.28
N CYS A 136 -20.06 -3.38 -7.12
CA CYS A 136 -20.23 -2.57 -5.91
C CYS A 136 -21.60 -2.92 -5.30
N ASN A 137 -21.60 -3.43 -4.07
CA ASN A 137 -22.84 -3.84 -3.37
C ASN A 137 -23.73 -4.76 -4.22
N ASN A 138 -23.13 -5.73 -4.91
CA ASN A 138 -23.77 -6.68 -5.85
C ASN A 138 -24.32 -6.05 -7.15
N GLN A 139 -24.05 -4.77 -7.42
CA GLN A 139 -24.37 -4.14 -8.70
C GLN A 139 -23.12 -4.13 -9.59
N PRO A 140 -23.24 -4.51 -10.87
CA PRO A 140 -22.09 -4.53 -11.77
C PRO A 140 -21.59 -3.09 -12.02
N VAL A 141 -20.27 -2.92 -12.02
CA VAL A 141 -19.60 -1.69 -12.42
C VAL A 141 -19.05 -1.88 -13.83
N THR A 142 -19.38 -0.97 -14.73
CA THR A 142 -18.90 -0.98 -16.11
C THR A 142 -18.26 0.36 -16.45
N LYS A 143 -17.61 0.42 -17.62
CA LYS A 143 -17.00 1.66 -18.10
C LYS A 143 -18.05 2.79 -18.29
N GLU A 144 -19.25 2.44 -18.75
CA GLU A 144 -20.35 3.39 -18.96
C GLU A 144 -21.10 3.73 -17.66
N HIS A 145 -20.98 2.88 -16.64
CA HIS A 145 -21.69 3.02 -15.37
C HIS A 145 -20.71 2.95 -14.20
N PRO A 146 -19.87 4.00 -13.99
CA PRO A 146 -19.06 4.14 -12.79
C PRO A 146 -19.95 4.39 -11.57
N VAL A 147 -19.45 4.07 -10.37
CA VAL A 147 -20.20 4.14 -9.12
C VAL A 147 -19.51 5.09 -8.14
N ALA A 148 -20.26 6.03 -7.60
CA ALA A 148 -19.81 6.85 -6.47
C ALA A 148 -19.79 6.00 -5.20
N LEU A 149 -18.61 5.90 -4.57
CA LEU A 149 -18.43 5.11 -3.36
C LEU A 149 -18.83 5.87 -2.11
N THR A 150 -19.48 5.15 -1.19
CA THR A 150 -19.84 5.61 0.14
C THR A 150 -19.23 4.72 1.22
N TYR A 151 -19.26 5.20 2.46
CA TYR A 151 -18.69 4.47 3.59
C TYR A 151 -19.24 3.04 3.70
N HIS A 152 -18.34 2.07 3.84
CA HIS A 152 -18.62 0.63 3.94
C HIS A 152 -19.15 -0.04 2.67
N ASP A 153 -19.09 0.61 1.52
CA ASP A 153 -19.38 -0.07 0.25
C ASP A 153 -18.48 -1.28 0.06
N ARG A 154 -19.07 -2.35 -0.45
CA ARG A 154 -18.38 -3.61 -0.71
C ARG A 154 -18.06 -3.72 -2.19
N ILE A 155 -16.78 -3.79 -2.48
CA ILE A 155 -16.25 -3.91 -3.84
C ILE A 155 -15.79 -5.35 -4.03
N LEU A 156 -16.42 -6.07 -4.95
CA LEU A 156 -16.02 -7.42 -5.35
C LEU A 156 -15.20 -7.34 -6.63
N LEU A 157 -13.98 -7.86 -6.58
CA LEU A 157 -13.04 -7.99 -7.70
C LEU A 157 -12.67 -9.46 -7.87
N GLY A 158 -13.27 -10.13 -8.86
CA GLY A 158 -13.17 -11.58 -8.96
C GLY A 158 -13.76 -12.27 -7.72
N GLU A 159 -12.91 -12.92 -6.92
CA GLU A 159 -13.31 -13.57 -5.65
C GLU A 159 -12.90 -12.74 -4.40
N CYS A 160 -12.19 -11.65 -4.59
CA CYS A 160 -11.75 -10.75 -3.52
C CYS A 160 -12.82 -9.71 -3.21
N THR A 161 -13.19 -9.56 -1.95
CA THR A 161 -14.11 -8.50 -1.49
C THR A 161 -13.37 -7.50 -0.62
N LEU A 162 -13.43 -6.23 -1.00
CA LEU A 162 -12.85 -5.09 -0.31
C LEU A 162 -13.97 -4.23 0.31
N ALA A 163 -13.77 -3.77 1.54
CA ALA A 163 -14.61 -2.74 2.14
C ALA A 163 -13.95 -1.38 1.95
N PHE A 164 -14.71 -0.40 1.48
CA PHE A 164 -14.24 0.96 1.28
C PHE A 164 -14.41 1.80 2.53
N ILE A 165 -13.36 2.52 2.95
CA ILE A 165 -13.33 3.40 4.11
C ILE A 165 -12.79 4.77 3.66
N PRO A 166 -13.63 5.79 3.47
CA PRO A 166 -13.16 7.13 3.18
C PRO A 166 -12.51 7.78 4.41
N PHE A 167 -11.42 8.50 4.20
CA PHE A 167 -10.84 9.42 5.15
C PHE A 167 -11.25 10.86 4.81
N CYS A 168 -11.12 11.22 3.53
CA CYS A 168 -11.60 12.48 3.01
C CYS A 168 -13.10 12.39 2.67
N GLY A 169 -13.80 13.51 2.81
CA GLY A 169 -15.21 13.63 2.54
C GLY A 169 -15.71 15.02 2.97
N ASP A 170 -17.01 15.15 3.27
CA ASP A 170 -17.62 16.41 3.65
C ASP A 170 -17.05 17.01 4.94
N LEU A 171 -16.57 16.16 5.87
CA LEU A 171 -16.06 16.58 7.17
C LEU A 171 -14.57 16.90 7.17
N PHE A 172 -13.81 16.35 6.22
CA PHE A 172 -12.36 16.54 6.16
C PHE A 172 -11.84 16.44 4.72
N GLN A 173 -11.01 17.41 4.35
CA GLN A 173 -10.23 17.44 3.11
C GLN A 173 -8.84 18.01 3.42
N TRP A 174 -7.83 17.59 2.66
CA TRP A 174 -6.47 18.10 2.81
C TRP A 174 -6.32 19.54 2.33
N GLU A 175 -7.12 19.95 1.34
CA GLU A 175 -7.15 21.30 0.82
C GLU A 175 -8.31 22.04 1.48
N GLU A 176 -8.00 23.15 2.16
CA GLU A 176 -9.04 24.06 2.64
C GLU A 176 -9.73 24.68 1.41
N LYS A 177 -11.05 24.50 1.30
CA LYS A 177 -11.83 25.25 0.30
C LYS A 177 -11.65 26.73 0.62
N THR A 178 -10.86 27.43 -0.20
CA THR A 178 -10.80 28.89 -0.15
C THR A 178 -12.20 29.40 -0.49
N VAL A 179 -12.91 29.89 0.51
CA VAL A 179 -14.22 30.52 0.41
C VAL A 179 -14.08 31.91 -0.22
#